data_1cad9ed93a6713ff920482401f74f13f
#
_entry.id   1cad9ed93a6713ff920482401f74f13f
#
_cell.length_a   1.000
_cell.length_b   1.000
_cell.length_c   1.000
_cell.angle_alpha   90.00
_cell.angle_beta   90.00
_cell.angle_gamma   90.00
#
_symmetry.space_group_name_H-M   'P 1'
#
loop_
_entity.id
_entity.type
_entity.pdbx_description
1 polymer ?
#
loop_
_entity_poly.entity_id
_entity_poly.type
_entity_poly.pdbx_seq_one_letter_code
_entity_poly.pdbx_strand_id
1 'polypeptide(L)'
;MTLAAQTALPQLLRDKVVIAEPRIKSGAANPAPKLSTVIAGMCAGADCIDDLDLVRAGGMKTLFGGVYAPSTIGTLLREFTFGHARQLESVLREHLAGLCARVDLLPGADERAFLDIDSLLRPVYGHAKQGASYGHTKIAGKQILRKGLSPLVTTISTATSAPVITG
;
A
#
# COMPACT_ATOMS: atom_id res chain seq x y z
N MET A 1 -10.41 2.79 -11.79
CA MET A 1 -9.00 2.99 -12.26
C MET A 1 -8.77 4.33 -12.99
N THR A 2 -9.81 5.01 -13.47
CA THR A 2 -9.67 6.30 -14.21
C THR A 2 -9.00 7.38 -13.35
N LEU A 3 -9.43 7.57 -12.10
CA LEU A 3 -8.82 8.54 -11.18
C LEU A 3 -7.33 8.23 -10.93
N ALA A 4 -6.97 6.97 -10.68
CA ALA A 4 -5.58 6.57 -10.50
C ALA A 4 -4.70 6.90 -11.72
N ALA A 5 -5.24 6.76 -12.94
CA ALA A 5 -4.55 7.15 -14.16
C ALA A 5 -4.42 8.68 -14.27
N GLN A 6 -5.47 9.43 -13.93
CA GLN A 6 -5.47 10.89 -13.96
C GLN A 6 -4.52 11.51 -12.92
N THR A 7 -4.27 10.82 -11.81
CA THR A 7 -3.32 11.21 -10.77
C THR A 7 -1.93 10.60 -10.99
N ALA A 8 -1.67 10.09 -12.20
CA ALA A 8 -0.40 9.53 -12.65
C ALA A 8 0.11 8.33 -11.82
N LEU A 9 -0.73 7.66 -11.02
CA LEU A 9 -0.29 6.54 -10.18
C LEU A 9 0.48 5.45 -10.96
N PRO A 10 0.02 4.98 -12.14
CA PRO A 10 0.78 3.98 -12.89
C PRO A 10 2.16 4.48 -13.35
N GLN A 11 2.28 5.78 -13.64
CA GLN A 11 3.56 6.39 -14.02
C GLN A 11 4.49 6.49 -12.80
N LEU A 12 3.99 6.99 -11.69
CA LEU A 12 4.75 7.08 -10.44
C LEU A 12 5.31 5.72 -10.00
N LEU A 13 4.51 4.66 -10.14
CA LEU A 13 4.97 3.29 -9.87
C LEU A 13 6.11 2.87 -10.81
N ARG A 14 6.04 3.21 -12.10
CA ARG A 14 7.12 2.90 -13.07
C ARG A 14 8.41 3.65 -12.77
N ASP A 15 8.29 4.92 -12.41
CA ASP A 15 9.44 5.81 -12.27
C ASP A 15 10.17 5.61 -10.93
N LYS A 16 9.43 5.24 -9.89
CA LYS A 16 9.95 5.22 -8.52
C LYS A 16 10.22 3.83 -7.96
N VAL A 17 9.55 2.80 -8.46
CA VAL A 17 9.71 1.44 -7.91
C VAL A 17 10.64 0.62 -8.77
N VAL A 18 11.87 0.44 -8.27
CA VAL A 18 12.94 -0.32 -8.93
C VAL A 18 13.46 -1.39 -7.99
N ILE A 19 13.49 -2.63 -8.45
CA ILE A 19 14.10 -3.76 -7.76
C ILE A 19 15.39 -4.11 -8.50
N ALA A 20 16.50 -3.51 -8.05
CA ALA A 20 17.77 -3.57 -8.77
C ALA A 20 18.46 -4.93 -8.69
N GLU A 21 18.40 -5.58 -7.52
CA GLU A 21 19.07 -6.86 -7.25
C GLU A 21 18.06 -7.91 -6.77
N PRO A 22 17.23 -8.44 -7.67
CA PRO A 22 16.21 -9.41 -7.27
C PRO A 22 16.83 -10.79 -7.01
N ARG A 23 16.30 -11.46 -6.01
CA ARG A 23 16.60 -12.89 -5.78
C ARG A 23 16.02 -13.75 -6.90
N ILE A 24 14.86 -13.38 -7.40
CA ILE A 24 14.18 -14.05 -8.51
C ILE A 24 13.87 -13.00 -9.60
N LYS A 25 14.57 -13.07 -10.73
CA LYS A 25 14.41 -12.11 -11.84
C LYS A 25 12.96 -11.94 -12.30
N SER A 26 12.21 -13.03 -12.43
CA SER A 26 10.80 -12.97 -12.84
C SER A 26 9.90 -12.29 -11.79
N GLY A 27 10.24 -12.39 -10.52
CA GLY A 27 9.56 -11.68 -9.43
C GLY A 27 9.69 -10.17 -9.57
N ALA A 28 10.89 -9.69 -9.82
CA ALA A 28 11.21 -8.27 -9.95
C ALA A 28 10.80 -7.66 -11.30
N ALA A 29 10.66 -8.47 -12.34
CA ALA A 29 10.29 -7.96 -13.67
C ALA A 29 8.93 -7.25 -13.64
N ASN A 30 8.86 -6.07 -14.26
CA ASN A 30 7.65 -5.25 -14.37
C ASN A 30 6.94 -5.02 -13.02
N PRO A 31 7.58 -4.37 -12.03
CA PRO A 31 6.97 -4.19 -10.71
C PRO A 31 5.72 -3.31 -10.74
N ALA A 32 5.67 -2.27 -11.56
CA ALA A 32 4.58 -1.32 -11.61
C ALA A 32 3.21 -1.94 -11.96
N PRO A 33 3.02 -2.72 -13.03
CA PRO A 33 1.73 -3.35 -13.31
C PRO A 33 1.36 -4.43 -12.28
N LYS A 34 2.34 -5.07 -11.64
CA LYS A 34 2.08 -6.01 -10.53
C LYS A 34 1.56 -5.27 -9.29
N LEU A 35 2.16 -4.15 -8.95
CA LEU A 35 1.68 -3.27 -7.86
C LEU A 35 0.30 -2.69 -8.17
N SER A 36 0.05 -2.31 -9.43
CA SER A 36 -1.29 -1.91 -9.86
C SER A 36 -2.32 -3.02 -9.67
N THR A 37 -1.93 -4.29 -9.85
CA THR A 37 -2.79 -5.45 -9.53
C THR A 37 -3.11 -5.52 -8.03
N VAL A 38 -2.13 -5.31 -7.16
CA VAL A 38 -2.35 -5.29 -5.70
C VAL A 38 -3.33 -4.17 -5.33
N ILE A 39 -3.10 -2.97 -5.84
CA ILE A 39 -3.98 -1.81 -5.59
C ILE A 39 -5.40 -2.07 -6.10
N ALA A 40 -5.54 -2.65 -7.29
CA ALA A 40 -6.84 -3.03 -7.85
C ALA A 40 -7.57 -4.04 -6.95
N GLY A 41 -6.85 -5.05 -6.44
CA GLY A 41 -7.37 -6.02 -5.49
C GLY A 41 -7.87 -5.35 -4.20
N MET A 42 -7.05 -4.48 -3.61
CA MET A 42 -7.43 -3.74 -2.40
C MET A 42 -8.69 -2.87 -2.63
N CYS A 43 -8.79 -2.20 -3.77
CA CYS A 43 -9.98 -1.44 -4.15
C CYS A 43 -11.21 -2.34 -4.36
N ALA A 44 -11.02 -3.60 -4.70
CA ALA A 44 -12.09 -4.59 -4.88
C ALA A 44 -12.40 -5.37 -3.58
N GLY A 45 -11.74 -5.04 -2.46
CA GLY A 45 -11.97 -5.67 -1.16
C GLY A 45 -11.12 -6.91 -0.87
N ALA A 46 -10.02 -7.11 -1.60
CA ALA A 46 -9.10 -8.22 -1.33
C ALA A 46 -8.37 -8.03 0.00
N ASP A 47 -8.45 -9.01 0.88
CA ASP A 47 -7.76 -9.04 2.18
C ASP A 47 -6.44 -9.82 2.12
N CYS A 48 -6.28 -10.68 1.15
CA CYS A 48 -5.08 -11.48 0.94
C CYS A 48 -4.71 -11.59 -0.54
N ILE A 49 -3.55 -12.20 -0.81
CA ILE A 49 -3.05 -12.36 -2.19
C ILE A 49 -3.96 -13.26 -3.02
N ASP A 50 -4.54 -14.28 -2.40
CA ASP A 50 -5.39 -15.26 -3.10
C ASP A 50 -6.69 -14.63 -3.61
N ASP A 51 -7.20 -13.60 -2.92
CA ASP A 51 -8.40 -12.86 -3.32
C ASP A 51 -8.20 -12.10 -4.65
N LEU A 52 -6.96 -11.91 -5.10
CA LEU A 52 -6.66 -11.30 -6.39
C LEU A 52 -7.22 -12.10 -7.58
N ASP A 53 -7.52 -13.38 -7.40
CA ASP A 53 -8.20 -14.16 -8.42
C ASP A 53 -9.62 -13.66 -8.71
N LEU A 54 -10.29 -13.02 -7.75
CA LEU A 54 -11.59 -12.37 -7.97
C LEU A 54 -11.48 -11.25 -9.02
N VAL A 55 -10.39 -10.47 -8.97
CA VAL A 55 -10.14 -9.38 -9.93
C VAL A 55 -9.78 -9.91 -11.32
N ARG A 56 -9.37 -11.18 -11.43
CA ARG A 56 -9.05 -11.86 -12.69
C ARG A 56 -10.25 -12.53 -13.32
N ALA A 57 -11.34 -12.72 -12.59
CA ALA A 57 -12.51 -13.44 -13.04
C ALA A 57 -13.52 -12.55 -13.78
N GLY A 58 -14.29 -13.14 -14.69
CA GLY A 58 -15.43 -12.52 -15.33
C GLY A 58 -15.13 -11.17 -15.99
N GLY A 59 -16.05 -10.22 -15.84
CA GLY A 59 -15.97 -8.86 -16.39
C GLY A 59 -14.94 -7.96 -15.71
N MET A 60 -14.33 -8.38 -14.61
CA MET A 60 -13.31 -7.59 -13.90
C MET A 60 -12.09 -7.29 -14.75
N LYS A 61 -11.75 -8.16 -15.68
CA LYS A 61 -10.65 -7.93 -16.65
C LYS A 61 -10.85 -6.67 -17.50
N THR A 62 -12.09 -6.29 -17.76
CA THR A 62 -12.42 -5.07 -18.51
C THR A 62 -12.14 -3.81 -17.70
N LEU A 63 -12.34 -3.88 -16.38
CA LEU A 63 -12.14 -2.74 -15.47
C LEU A 63 -10.68 -2.57 -15.09
N PHE A 64 -9.95 -3.65 -14.86
CA PHE A 64 -8.61 -3.60 -14.27
C PHE A 64 -7.48 -3.92 -15.25
N GLY A 65 -7.77 -4.53 -16.40
CA GLY A 65 -6.76 -4.87 -17.44
C GLY A 65 -5.59 -5.69 -16.88
N GLY A 66 -5.04 -6.64 -17.61
CA GLY A 66 -3.74 -7.26 -17.34
C GLY A 66 -3.40 -7.67 -15.89
N VAL A 67 -4.36 -8.21 -15.14
CA VAL A 67 -4.18 -8.57 -13.71
C VAL A 67 -3.30 -9.81 -13.56
N TYR A 68 -2.27 -9.71 -12.73
CA TYR A 68 -1.34 -10.82 -12.47
C TYR A 68 -1.91 -11.86 -11.50
N ALA A 69 -1.44 -13.10 -11.63
CA ALA A 69 -1.84 -14.19 -10.74
C ALA A 69 -1.31 -14.00 -9.30
N PRO A 70 -2.02 -14.51 -8.27
CA PRO A 70 -1.59 -14.46 -6.88
C PRO A 70 -0.16 -14.96 -6.66
N SER A 71 0.23 -16.05 -7.28
CA SER A 71 1.59 -16.61 -7.19
C SER A 71 2.66 -15.64 -7.72
N THR A 72 2.37 -14.91 -8.79
CA THR A 72 3.26 -13.89 -9.36
C THR A 72 3.41 -12.70 -8.41
N ILE A 73 2.30 -12.26 -7.81
CA ILE A 73 2.31 -11.18 -6.81
C ILE A 73 3.06 -11.63 -5.55
N GLY A 74 2.83 -12.84 -5.07
CA GLY A 74 3.57 -13.39 -3.94
C GLY A 74 5.08 -13.45 -4.19
N THR A 75 5.51 -13.74 -5.41
CA THR A 75 6.93 -13.70 -5.79
C THR A 75 7.47 -12.27 -5.77
N LEU A 76 6.74 -11.30 -6.33
CA LEU A 76 7.11 -9.88 -6.26
C LEU A 76 7.26 -9.40 -4.81
N LEU A 77 6.28 -9.66 -3.95
CA LEU A 77 6.28 -9.15 -2.57
C LEU A 77 7.43 -9.72 -1.74
N ARG A 78 7.94 -10.91 -2.06
CA ARG A 78 9.13 -11.47 -1.41
C ARG A 78 10.44 -10.77 -1.78
N GLU A 79 10.47 -10.01 -2.87
CA GLU A 79 11.62 -9.20 -3.27
C GLU A 79 11.68 -7.86 -2.51
N PHE A 80 10.58 -7.45 -1.86
CA PHE A 80 10.52 -6.18 -1.15
C PHE A 80 11.37 -6.19 0.11
N THR A 81 12.14 -5.12 0.26
CA THR A 81 12.94 -4.78 1.44
C THR A 81 12.50 -3.43 1.98
N PHE A 82 13.12 -2.97 3.06
CA PHE A 82 12.86 -1.64 3.62
C PHE A 82 13.06 -0.51 2.59
N GLY A 83 14.09 -0.62 1.74
CA GLY A 83 14.33 0.37 0.68
C GLY A 83 13.16 0.46 -0.32
N HIS A 84 12.56 -0.66 -0.68
CA HIS A 84 11.40 -0.67 -1.58
C HIS A 84 10.13 -0.10 -0.89
N ALA A 85 9.98 -0.27 0.42
CA ALA A 85 8.91 0.39 1.18
C ALA A 85 9.04 1.91 1.11
N ARG A 86 10.27 2.45 1.24
CA ARG A 86 10.55 3.89 1.07
C ARG A 86 10.23 4.41 -0.34
N GLN A 87 10.46 3.60 -1.37
CA GLN A 87 10.04 3.94 -2.75
C GLN A 87 8.52 4.05 -2.85
N LEU A 88 7.77 3.11 -2.24
CA LEU A 88 6.31 3.18 -2.19
C LEU A 88 5.79 4.38 -1.41
N GLU A 89 6.43 4.78 -0.32
CA GLU A 89 6.09 6.02 0.39
C GLU A 89 6.26 7.25 -0.50
N SER A 90 7.30 7.28 -1.34
CA SER A 90 7.48 8.37 -2.30
C SER A 90 6.35 8.39 -3.35
N VAL A 91 5.91 7.21 -3.82
CA VAL A 91 4.74 7.10 -4.70
C VAL A 91 3.48 7.62 -4.00
N LEU A 92 3.25 7.21 -2.74
CA LEU A 92 2.08 7.63 -1.96
C LEU A 92 2.02 9.15 -1.83
N ARG A 93 3.11 9.80 -1.43
CA ARG A 93 3.15 11.26 -1.26
C ARG A 93 2.82 12.03 -2.53
N GLU A 94 3.43 11.65 -3.65
CA GLU A 94 3.19 12.35 -4.91
C GLU A 94 1.80 12.05 -5.48
N HIS A 95 1.33 10.81 -5.32
CA HIS A 95 -0.03 10.44 -5.72
C HIS A 95 -1.07 11.21 -4.90
N LEU A 96 -0.87 11.33 -3.59
CA LEU A 96 -1.75 12.09 -2.70
C LEU A 96 -1.79 13.57 -3.07
N ALA A 97 -0.64 14.19 -3.34
CA ALA A 97 -0.57 15.57 -3.81
C ALA A 97 -1.34 15.77 -5.13
N GLY A 98 -1.16 14.84 -6.09
CA GLY A 98 -1.90 14.84 -7.35
C GLY A 98 -3.40 14.61 -7.18
N LEU A 99 -3.80 13.85 -6.16
CA LEU A 99 -5.20 13.60 -5.83
C LEU A 99 -5.84 14.86 -5.19
N CYS A 100 -5.18 15.46 -4.20
CA CYS A 100 -5.65 16.70 -3.55
C CYS A 100 -5.78 17.87 -4.54
N ALA A 101 -4.94 17.92 -5.57
CA ALA A 101 -5.05 18.93 -6.63
C ALA A 101 -6.32 18.77 -7.50
N ARG A 102 -7.00 17.64 -7.43
CA ARG A 102 -8.18 17.32 -8.28
C ARG A 102 -9.46 17.13 -7.49
N VAL A 103 -9.35 16.77 -6.24
CA VAL A 103 -10.47 16.46 -5.34
C VAL A 103 -10.20 17.16 -4.02
N ASP A 104 -11.18 17.85 -3.51
CA ASP A 104 -11.13 18.45 -2.18
C ASP A 104 -11.23 17.37 -1.09
N LEU A 105 -10.09 16.75 -0.79
CA LEU A 105 -10.00 15.69 0.23
C LEU A 105 -9.97 16.24 1.66
N LEU A 106 -9.53 17.47 1.83
CA LEU A 106 -9.26 18.09 3.12
C LEU A 106 -9.87 19.50 3.18
N PRO A 107 -11.20 19.62 3.05
CA PRO A 107 -11.86 20.92 3.13
C PRO A 107 -11.55 21.60 4.47
N GLY A 108 -11.18 22.88 4.44
CA GLY A 108 -10.85 23.67 5.63
C GLY A 108 -9.41 23.41 6.17
N ALA A 109 -8.55 22.74 5.41
CA ALA A 109 -7.17 22.49 5.84
C ALA A 109 -6.31 23.76 5.96
N ASP A 110 -6.68 24.81 5.27
CA ASP A 110 -6.10 26.16 5.35
C ASP A 110 -6.45 26.90 6.65
N GLU A 111 -7.57 26.53 7.29
CA GLU A 111 -7.99 27.08 8.57
C GLU A 111 -7.45 26.25 9.75
N ARG A 112 -7.71 24.95 9.72
CA ARG A 112 -7.25 24.01 10.75
C ARG A 112 -7.17 22.58 10.24
N ALA A 113 -6.01 21.95 10.45
CA ALA A 113 -5.81 20.53 10.22
C ALA A 113 -5.30 19.85 11.49
N PHE A 114 -5.70 18.59 11.68
CA PHE A 114 -5.22 17.72 12.75
C PHE A 114 -4.29 16.68 12.13
N LEU A 115 -3.10 16.54 12.73
CA LEU A 115 -2.12 15.52 12.34
C LEU A 115 -2.04 14.49 13.46
N ASP A 116 -2.45 13.27 13.15
CA ASP A 116 -2.30 12.15 14.08
C ASP A 116 -1.13 11.27 13.62
N ILE A 117 -0.32 10.86 14.59
CA ILE A 117 0.85 10.02 14.39
C ILE A 117 0.75 8.85 15.36
N ASP A 118 0.63 7.64 14.82
CA ASP A 118 0.51 6.42 15.63
C ASP A 118 1.32 5.27 15.06
N SER A 119 1.70 4.34 15.92
CA SER A 119 2.36 3.11 15.53
C SER A 119 1.34 1.99 15.36
N LEU A 120 1.34 1.35 14.21
CA LEU A 120 0.41 0.28 13.88
C LEU A 120 1.11 -1.08 13.91
N LEU A 121 0.98 -1.82 15.03
CA LEU A 121 1.55 -3.16 15.09
C LEU A 121 0.83 -4.12 14.15
N ARG A 122 1.56 -4.59 13.13
CA ARG A 122 1.11 -5.63 12.20
C ARG A 122 1.82 -6.94 12.52
N PRO A 123 1.14 -7.94 13.09
CA PRO A 123 1.74 -9.22 13.42
C PRO A 123 2.32 -9.89 12.18
N VAL A 124 3.51 -10.45 12.31
CA VAL A 124 4.16 -11.26 11.27
C VAL A 124 4.54 -12.61 11.81
N TYR A 125 4.50 -13.61 10.93
CA TYR A 125 4.84 -14.99 11.24
C TYR A 125 6.15 -15.37 10.53
N GLY A 126 6.91 -16.26 11.17
CA GLY A 126 8.20 -16.74 10.67
C GLY A 126 9.40 -16.07 11.34
N HIS A 127 10.58 -16.69 11.15
CA HIS A 127 11.80 -16.34 11.90
C HIS A 127 12.54 -15.13 11.32
N ALA A 128 12.71 -15.10 10.01
CA ALA A 128 13.51 -14.09 9.33
C ALA A 128 12.60 -13.04 8.66
N LYS A 129 12.18 -12.03 9.43
CA LYS A 129 11.42 -10.89 8.91
C LYS A 129 12.18 -9.61 9.21
N GLN A 130 12.63 -8.93 8.15
CA GLN A 130 13.36 -7.66 8.27
C GLN A 130 12.51 -6.61 9.03
N GLY A 131 13.11 -5.98 10.03
CA GLY A 131 12.46 -4.92 10.82
C GLY A 131 11.40 -5.40 11.82
N ALA A 132 11.13 -6.71 11.93
CA ALA A 132 10.17 -7.22 12.88
C ALA A 132 10.77 -7.33 14.28
N SER A 133 10.09 -6.76 15.26
CA SER A 133 10.43 -6.81 16.69
C SER A 133 9.22 -7.17 17.53
N TYR A 134 9.45 -7.41 18.83
CA TYR A 134 8.35 -7.61 19.76
C TYR A 134 7.77 -6.26 20.20
N GLY A 135 6.46 -6.13 20.11
CA GLY A 135 5.71 -4.97 20.55
C GLY A 135 4.42 -5.37 21.25
N HIS A 136 3.89 -4.44 22.04
CA HIS A 136 2.64 -4.66 22.76
C HIS A 136 1.44 -4.34 21.86
N THR A 137 0.45 -5.23 21.89
CA THR A 137 -0.85 -5.01 21.24
C THR A 137 -1.97 -5.38 22.20
N LYS A 138 -3.13 -4.74 22.05
CA LYS A 138 -4.33 -5.11 22.84
C LYS A 138 -5.18 -6.09 22.05
N ILE A 139 -5.47 -7.26 22.64
CA ILE A 139 -6.40 -8.24 22.11
C ILE A 139 -7.42 -8.59 23.22
N ALA A 140 -8.69 -8.41 22.93
CA ALA A 140 -9.78 -8.63 23.89
C ALA A 140 -9.53 -7.92 25.25
N GLY A 141 -9.06 -6.68 25.21
CA GLY A 141 -8.78 -5.88 26.41
C GLY A 141 -7.48 -6.22 27.16
N LYS A 142 -6.76 -7.27 26.75
CA LYS A 142 -5.48 -7.69 27.37
C LYS A 142 -4.30 -7.22 26.54
N GLN A 143 -3.27 -6.71 27.22
CA GLN A 143 -2.01 -6.35 26.60
C GLN A 143 -1.18 -7.61 26.38
N ILE A 144 -0.84 -7.89 25.13
CA ILE A 144 -0.11 -9.09 24.71
C ILE A 144 1.14 -8.67 23.93
N LEU A 145 2.27 -9.32 24.24
CA LEU A 145 3.51 -9.14 23.49
C LEU A 145 3.46 -9.98 22.20
N ARG A 146 3.59 -9.33 21.04
CA ARG A 146 3.60 -9.99 19.73
C ARG A 146 4.77 -9.54 18.89
N LYS A 147 5.32 -10.46 18.09
CA LYS A 147 6.28 -10.13 17.04
C LYS A 147 5.55 -9.53 15.85
N GLY A 148 5.99 -8.39 15.38
CA GLY A 148 5.37 -7.71 14.26
C GLY A 148 6.23 -6.60 13.67
N LEU A 149 5.74 -6.01 12.59
CA LEU A 149 6.19 -4.74 12.07
C LEU A 149 5.35 -3.66 12.77
N SER A 150 6.00 -2.57 13.15
CA SER A 150 5.32 -1.41 13.76
C SER A 150 5.63 -0.15 12.94
N PRO A 151 5.07 -0.03 11.72
CA PRO A 151 5.21 1.19 10.95
C PRO A 151 4.56 2.35 11.71
N LEU A 152 5.19 3.51 11.62
CA LEU A 152 4.59 4.76 12.02
C LEU A 152 3.64 5.21 10.92
N VAL A 153 2.37 5.39 11.25
CA VAL A 153 1.35 5.85 10.31
C VAL A 153 0.98 7.27 10.66
N THR A 154 0.98 8.13 9.66
CA THR A 154 0.52 9.51 9.81
C THR A 154 -0.78 9.73 9.04
N THR A 155 -1.73 10.39 9.68
CA THR A 155 -2.97 10.81 9.04
C THR A 155 -3.20 12.29 9.27
N ILE A 156 -3.85 12.93 8.29
CA ILE A 156 -4.32 14.30 8.38
C ILE A 156 -5.84 14.34 8.23
N SER A 157 -6.49 15.15 9.03
CA SER A 157 -7.93 15.37 8.95
C SER A 157 -8.26 16.84 9.22
N THR A 158 -9.48 17.25 8.86
CA THR A 158 -10.07 18.53 9.25
C THR A 158 -11.36 18.29 10.05
N ALA A 159 -11.98 19.33 10.50
CA ALA A 159 -13.27 19.22 11.22
C ALA A 159 -14.38 18.59 10.35
N THR A 160 -14.23 18.64 9.03
CA THR A 160 -15.25 18.24 8.04
C THR A 160 -14.76 17.11 7.10
N SER A 161 -13.52 16.63 7.24
CA SER A 161 -12.98 15.54 6.43
C SER A 161 -12.76 14.27 7.23
N ALA A 162 -12.84 13.13 6.55
CA ALA A 162 -12.29 11.88 7.09
C ALA A 162 -10.76 11.91 7.12
N PRO A 163 -10.10 11.14 8.01
CA PRO A 163 -8.65 11.05 8.04
C PRO A 163 -8.07 10.51 6.72
N VAL A 164 -7.04 11.17 6.22
CA VAL A 164 -6.30 10.80 5.01
C VAL A 164 -4.90 10.35 5.42
N ILE A 165 -4.47 9.17 4.99
CA ILE A 165 -3.12 8.65 5.27
C ILE A 165 -2.10 9.43 4.45
N THR A 166 -1.06 9.95 5.11
CA THR A 166 0.00 10.76 4.50
C THR A 166 1.37 10.09 4.51
N GLY A 167 1.58 9.11 5.38
CA GLY A 167 2.83 8.37 5.48
C GLY A 167 2.78 7.21 6.46
#